data_57c9bf7ff85f7ab18c7b2132af737f2a
#
_entry.id   57c9bf7ff85f7ab18c7b2132af737f2a
#
_cell.length_a   1.000
_cell.length_b   1.000
_cell.length_c   1.000
_cell.angle_alpha   90.00
_cell.angle_beta   90.00
_cell.angle_gamma   90.00
#
_symmetry.space_group_name_H-M   'P 1'
#
loop_
_entity.id
_entity.type
_entity.pdbx_description
1 polymer ?
#
loop_
_entity_poly.entity_id
_entity_poly.type
_entity_poly.pdbx_seq_one_letter_code
_entity_poly.pdbx_strand_id
1 'polypeptide(L)'
;LLVPDCSYRQQQQALEMSAGNAKIGHPAPQFKVTAVVDGQFKDVQLSDYRGKYVILFFYPLDFTFVCPTEIIAFSDRVEEFRKIGCEVLAASTDSHFSHLAWINTPRKQGGLGSMNIPLLADLTQSVSRDYGVLKEDEGIAYRGLFVIDDKGILRQITINDLPVGRSVDETLRLVQAFQHTDKHGEVCPAGWKPGSDTIVPDVQ
;
A
#
# COMPACT_ATOMS: atom_id res chain seq x y z
N LEU A 1 36.32 16.74 -25.95
CA LEU A 1 35.39 16.92 -24.87
C LEU A 1 33.97 16.65 -25.38
N LEU A 2 33.50 15.40 -25.20
CA LEU A 2 32.13 15.01 -25.55
C LEU A 2 31.20 15.61 -24.47
N VAL A 3 30.37 16.56 -24.89
CA VAL A 3 29.28 17.08 -24.05
C VAL A 3 28.26 15.94 -23.91
N PRO A 4 27.90 15.50 -22.70
CA PRO A 4 26.87 14.47 -22.54
C PRO A 4 25.58 14.98 -23.14
N ASP A 5 24.98 14.16 -24.03
CA ASP A 5 23.76 14.46 -24.74
C ASP A 5 22.64 14.87 -23.77
N CYS A 6 22.05 16.03 -23.97
CA CYS A 6 20.98 16.60 -23.15
C CYS A 6 19.77 15.64 -23.11
N SER A 7 19.56 14.84 -24.16
CA SER A 7 18.52 13.83 -24.25
C SER A 7 18.74 12.67 -23.25
N TYR A 8 19.99 12.27 -23.02
CA TYR A 8 20.35 11.21 -22.09
C TYR A 8 20.13 11.64 -20.63
N ARG A 9 20.45 12.90 -20.29
CA ARG A 9 20.19 13.47 -18.96
C ARG A 9 18.70 13.64 -18.70
N GLN A 10 17.91 14.04 -19.70
CA GLN A 10 16.46 14.15 -19.58
C GLN A 10 15.79 12.78 -19.43
N GLN A 11 16.29 11.75 -20.13
CA GLN A 11 15.81 10.37 -19.95
C GLN A 11 16.18 9.78 -18.59
N GLN A 12 17.39 10.04 -18.07
CA GLN A 12 17.76 9.64 -16.71
C GLN A 12 16.94 10.35 -15.66
N GLN A 13 16.69 11.65 -15.81
CA GLN A 13 15.84 12.41 -14.89
C GLN A 13 14.38 11.95 -14.92
N ALA A 14 13.84 11.59 -16.08
CA ALA A 14 12.52 10.99 -16.23
C ALA A 14 12.45 9.58 -15.60
N LEU A 15 13.50 8.77 -15.74
CA LEU A 15 13.62 7.46 -15.09
C LEU A 15 13.74 7.58 -13.56
N GLU A 16 14.51 8.55 -13.06
CA GLU A 16 14.61 8.82 -11.62
C GLU A 16 13.29 9.35 -11.04
N MET A 17 12.53 10.13 -11.78
CA MET A 17 11.19 10.59 -11.38
C MET A 17 10.15 9.46 -11.39
N SER A 18 10.31 8.44 -12.25
CA SER A 18 9.40 7.30 -12.32
C SER A 18 9.65 6.23 -11.24
N ALA A 19 10.81 6.25 -10.57
CA ALA A 19 11.16 5.28 -9.53
C ALA A 19 10.49 5.56 -8.17
N GLY A 20 9.85 6.73 -8.00
CA GLY A 20 9.21 7.16 -6.75
C GLY A 20 10.22 7.46 -5.63
N ASN A 21 9.67 7.90 -4.49
CA ASN A 21 10.45 8.28 -3.29
C ASN A 21 10.38 7.21 -2.18
N ALA A 22 9.63 6.13 -2.37
CA ALA A 22 9.48 5.07 -1.40
C ALA A 22 10.72 4.18 -1.36
N LYS A 23 11.45 4.19 -0.22
CA LYS A 23 12.68 3.41 -0.02
C LYS A 23 12.59 2.64 1.29
N ILE A 24 12.86 1.33 1.24
CA ILE A 24 12.88 0.47 2.44
C ILE A 24 13.93 0.99 3.43
N GLY A 25 13.58 1.02 4.71
CA GLY A 25 14.44 1.53 5.79
C GLY A 25 14.43 3.05 5.94
N HIS A 26 13.64 3.77 5.14
CA HIS A 26 13.50 5.23 5.22
C HIS A 26 12.05 5.63 5.55
N PRO A 27 11.80 6.85 6.00
CA PRO A 27 10.44 7.35 6.19
C PRO A 27 9.61 7.19 4.91
N ALA A 28 8.42 6.60 5.05
CA ALA A 28 7.48 6.46 3.93
C ALA A 28 7.05 7.85 3.43
N PRO A 29 6.83 8.03 2.11
CA PRO A 29 6.32 9.27 1.56
C PRO A 29 5.03 9.69 2.24
N GLN A 30 4.97 10.96 2.68
CA GLN A 30 3.81 11.51 3.35
C GLN A 30 2.74 11.89 2.33
N PHE A 31 1.48 11.71 2.71
CA PHE A 31 0.35 12.15 1.89
C PHE A 31 -0.76 12.72 2.77
N LYS A 32 -1.59 13.55 2.14
CA LYS A 32 -2.89 13.97 2.64
C LYS A 32 -3.86 14.00 1.47
N VAL A 33 -4.91 13.18 1.53
CA VAL A 33 -5.91 13.05 0.47
C VAL A 33 -7.31 12.90 1.06
N THR A 34 -8.33 13.21 0.27
CA THR A 34 -9.70 12.89 0.63
C THR A 34 -9.93 11.39 0.45
N ALA A 35 -10.58 10.76 1.40
CA ALA A 35 -10.93 9.35 1.39
C ALA A 35 -12.41 9.13 1.71
N VAL A 36 -12.93 7.97 1.35
CA VAL A 36 -14.21 7.48 1.86
C VAL A 36 -13.93 6.61 3.08
N VAL A 37 -14.44 7.03 4.23
CA VAL A 37 -14.31 6.35 5.52
C VAL A 37 -15.71 6.21 6.13
N ASP A 38 -16.16 4.98 6.36
CA ASP A 38 -17.51 4.71 6.88
C ASP A 38 -18.63 5.40 6.07
N GLY A 39 -18.48 5.40 4.74
CA GLY A 39 -19.43 6.03 3.82
C GLY A 39 -19.44 7.57 3.80
N GLN A 40 -18.45 8.21 4.42
CA GLN A 40 -18.30 9.65 4.48
C GLN A 40 -16.97 10.11 3.91
N PHE A 41 -16.93 11.33 3.37
CA PHE A 41 -15.70 11.97 2.93
C PHE A 41 -14.94 12.52 4.13
N LYS A 42 -13.67 12.11 4.27
CA LYS A 42 -12.75 12.60 5.29
C LYS A 42 -11.38 12.82 4.69
N ASP A 43 -10.67 13.84 5.15
CA ASP A 43 -9.23 13.95 4.87
C ASP A 43 -8.48 12.90 5.69
N VAL A 44 -7.59 12.18 5.04
CA VAL A 44 -6.74 11.15 5.62
C VAL A 44 -5.28 11.45 5.26
N GLN A 45 -4.40 11.41 6.24
CA GLN A 45 -2.97 11.60 6.06
C GLN A 45 -2.19 10.47 6.76
N LEU A 46 -1.02 10.13 6.25
CA LEU A 46 -0.22 9.04 6.81
C LEU A 46 0.15 9.28 8.28
N SER A 47 0.39 10.54 8.67
CA SER A 47 0.72 10.90 10.05
C SER A 47 -0.38 10.60 11.09
N ASP A 48 -1.63 10.40 10.67
CA ASP A 48 -2.74 10.04 11.56
C ASP A 48 -2.57 8.63 12.15
N TYR A 49 -1.72 7.83 11.54
CA TYR A 49 -1.47 6.43 11.90
C TYR A 49 -0.17 6.22 12.69
N ARG A 50 0.46 7.27 13.21
CA ARG A 50 1.64 7.14 14.06
C ARG A 50 1.35 6.26 15.28
N GLY A 51 2.29 5.36 15.61
CA GLY A 51 2.13 4.36 16.67
C GLY A 51 1.40 3.08 16.24
N LYS A 52 1.04 2.97 14.96
CA LYS A 52 0.46 1.77 14.35
C LYS A 52 1.22 1.38 13.09
N TYR A 53 1.23 0.09 12.80
CA TYR A 53 1.60 -0.39 11.47
C TYR A 53 0.54 0.03 10.45
N VAL A 54 0.96 0.26 9.21
CA VAL A 54 0.05 0.61 8.11
C VAL A 54 0.34 -0.27 6.91
N ILE A 55 -0.70 -0.88 6.36
CA ILE A 55 -0.71 -1.42 5.01
C ILE A 55 -1.34 -0.38 4.11
N LEU A 56 -0.57 0.16 3.19
CA LEU A 56 -1.06 1.00 2.11
C LEU A 56 -0.97 0.20 0.82
N PHE A 57 -2.11 -0.08 0.20
CA PHE A 57 -2.11 -0.77 -1.08
C PHE A 57 -2.83 0.02 -2.16
N PHE A 58 -2.22 0.04 -3.34
CA PHE A 58 -2.76 0.69 -4.52
C PHE A 58 -3.45 -0.32 -5.42
N TYR A 59 -4.50 0.11 -6.11
CA TYR A 59 -5.20 -0.68 -7.12
C TYR A 59 -5.49 0.19 -8.35
N PRO A 60 -5.62 -0.40 -9.55
CA PRO A 60 -5.72 0.37 -10.79
C PRO A 60 -6.94 1.26 -10.88
N LEU A 61 -8.15 0.71 -10.82
CA LEU A 61 -9.41 1.42 -11.09
C LEU A 61 -10.58 0.83 -10.33
N ASP A 62 -11.53 1.71 -9.98
CA ASP A 62 -12.87 1.33 -9.53
C ASP A 62 -13.64 0.59 -10.63
N PHE A 63 -14.67 -0.17 -10.24
CA PHE A 63 -15.58 -0.89 -11.14
C PHE A 63 -14.89 -1.83 -12.13
N THR A 64 -13.80 -2.51 -11.71
CA THR A 64 -13.06 -3.50 -12.49
C THR A 64 -13.22 -4.93 -11.94
N PHE A 65 -12.33 -5.87 -12.30
CA PHE A 65 -12.53 -7.29 -12.04
C PHE A 65 -11.70 -7.84 -10.88
N VAL A 66 -10.39 -7.63 -10.88
CA VAL A 66 -9.48 -8.11 -9.82
C VAL A 66 -9.56 -7.21 -8.58
N CYS A 67 -9.65 -5.89 -8.77
CA CYS A 67 -9.62 -4.90 -7.69
C CYS A 67 -10.66 -5.17 -6.58
N PRO A 68 -11.94 -5.44 -6.90
CA PRO A 68 -12.92 -5.70 -5.84
C PRO A 68 -12.58 -6.94 -5.02
N THR A 69 -11.95 -7.96 -5.63
CA THR A 69 -11.60 -9.20 -4.91
C THR A 69 -10.56 -8.93 -3.83
N GLU A 70 -9.57 -8.07 -4.10
CA GLU A 70 -8.55 -7.68 -3.13
C GLU A 70 -9.14 -6.78 -2.02
N ILE A 71 -9.84 -5.71 -2.42
CA ILE A 71 -10.39 -4.72 -1.48
C ILE A 71 -11.36 -5.38 -0.51
N ILE A 72 -12.25 -6.22 -1.02
CA ILE A 72 -13.21 -6.99 -0.21
C ILE A 72 -12.47 -7.94 0.74
N ALA A 73 -11.45 -8.68 0.26
CA ALA A 73 -10.69 -9.60 1.09
C ALA A 73 -9.96 -8.90 2.24
N PHE A 74 -9.32 -7.74 1.98
CA PHE A 74 -8.68 -6.94 3.01
C PHE A 74 -9.71 -6.33 3.97
N SER A 75 -10.82 -5.81 3.46
CA SER A 75 -11.88 -5.21 4.27
C SER A 75 -12.55 -6.24 5.19
N ASP A 76 -12.89 -7.42 4.67
CA ASP A 76 -13.56 -8.46 5.46
C ASP A 76 -12.64 -9.03 6.57
N ARG A 77 -11.32 -8.93 6.40
CA ARG A 77 -10.31 -9.42 7.35
C ARG A 77 -9.57 -8.31 8.11
N VAL A 78 -9.98 -7.05 8.01
CA VAL A 78 -9.25 -5.93 8.63
C VAL A 78 -9.10 -6.05 10.14
N GLU A 79 -10.05 -6.68 10.83
CA GLU A 79 -9.96 -6.90 12.28
C GLU A 79 -8.77 -7.78 12.70
N GLU A 80 -8.29 -8.68 11.83
CA GLU A 80 -7.06 -9.44 12.09
C GLU A 80 -5.84 -8.52 12.14
N PHE A 81 -5.79 -7.50 11.27
CA PHE A 81 -4.75 -6.48 11.28
C PHE A 81 -4.89 -5.55 12.49
N ARG A 82 -6.09 -5.08 12.79
CA ARG A 82 -6.33 -4.18 13.94
C ARG A 82 -5.97 -4.81 15.27
N LYS A 83 -6.21 -6.11 15.45
CA LYS A 83 -5.82 -6.87 16.66
C LYS A 83 -4.31 -6.84 16.92
N ILE A 84 -3.50 -6.67 15.90
CA ILE A 84 -2.04 -6.55 16.01
C ILE A 84 -1.55 -5.11 15.85
N GLY A 85 -2.43 -4.11 16.00
CA GLY A 85 -2.07 -2.69 15.91
C GLY A 85 -1.68 -2.24 14.49
N CYS A 86 -2.34 -2.80 13.47
CA CYS A 86 -2.11 -2.46 12.07
C CYS A 86 -3.40 -1.96 11.43
N GLU A 87 -3.32 -0.89 10.64
CA GLU A 87 -4.43 -0.38 9.81
C GLU A 87 -4.17 -0.67 8.34
N VAL A 88 -5.26 -0.78 7.57
CA VAL A 88 -5.21 -1.10 6.14
C VAL A 88 -5.89 0.01 5.35
N LEU A 89 -5.21 0.56 4.36
CA LEU A 89 -5.66 1.64 3.50
C LEU A 89 -5.58 1.20 2.05
N ALA A 90 -6.65 1.42 1.28
CA ALA A 90 -6.67 1.20 -0.16
C ALA A 90 -6.63 2.54 -0.90
N ALA A 91 -5.93 2.62 -2.02
CA ALA A 91 -5.79 3.83 -2.81
C ALA A 91 -5.89 3.57 -4.32
N SER A 92 -6.53 4.46 -5.04
CA SER A 92 -6.44 4.54 -6.50
C SER A 92 -6.46 5.98 -6.97
N THR A 93 -6.25 6.19 -8.26
CA THR A 93 -6.32 7.52 -8.89
C THR A 93 -7.75 7.99 -9.17
N ASP A 94 -8.75 7.17 -8.85
CA ASP A 94 -10.16 7.55 -8.96
C ASP A 94 -10.55 8.63 -7.93
N SER A 95 -11.68 9.28 -8.18
CA SER A 95 -12.21 10.28 -7.27
C SER A 95 -12.91 9.65 -6.05
N HIS A 96 -12.99 10.40 -4.94
CA HIS A 96 -13.77 9.98 -3.78
C HIS A 96 -15.27 9.80 -4.09
N PHE A 97 -15.79 10.46 -5.11
CA PHE A 97 -17.16 10.25 -5.59
C PHE A 97 -17.33 8.88 -6.25
N SER A 98 -16.35 8.46 -7.06
CA SER A 98 -16.32 7.12 -7.65
C SER A 98 -16.24 6.04 -6.57
N HIS A 99 -15.33 6.20 -5.60
CA HIS A 99 -15.21 5.29 -4.46
C HIS A 99 -16.53 5.14 -3.70
N LEU A 100 -17.19 6.26 -3.39
CA LEU A 100 -18.48 6.25 -2.69
C LEU A 100 -19.58 5.55 -3.51
N ALA A 101 -19.65 5.82 -4.81
CA ALA A 101 -20.59 5.16 -5.70
C ALA A 101 -20.34 3.65 -5.73
N TRP A 102 -19.09 3.23 -5.79
CA TRP A 102 -18.72 1.81 -5.82
C TRP A 102 -19.02 1.09 -4.50
N ILE A 103 -18.78 1.73 -3.35
CA ILE A 103 -19.17 1.23 -2.03
C ILE A 103 -20.68 1.08 -1.91
N ASN A 104 -21.46 2.04 -2.44
CA ASN A 104 -22.92 2.00 -2.40
C ASN A 104 -23.53 1.02 -3.40
N THR A 105 -22.76 0.50 -4.33
CA THR A 105 -23.20 -0.54 -5.27
C THR A 105 -23.10 -1.91 -4.62
N PRO A 106 -24.16 -2.73 -4.65
CA PRO A 106 -24.13 -4.08 -4.08
C PRO A 106 -23.09 -4.98 -4.77
N ARG A 107 -22.44 -5.88 -4.01
CA ARG A 107 -21.44 -6.84 -4.52
C ARG A 107 -21.97 -7.66 -5.70
N LYS A 108 -23.24 -8.07 -5.67
CA LYS A 108 -23.90 -8.83 -6.76
C LYS A 108 -24.05 -8.03 -8.07
N GLN A 109 -23.87 -6.70 -8.00
CA GLN A 109 -23.97 -5.79 -9.15
C GLN A 109 -22.60 -5.21 -9.52
N GLY A 110 -21.49 -5.84 -9.08
CA GLY A 110 -20.14 -5.38 -9.35
C GLY A 110 -19.61 -4.31 -8.40
N GLY A 111 -20.35 -4.01 -7.33
CA GLY A 111 -19.95 -3.07 -6.30
C GLY A 111 -19.10 -3.70 -5.20
N LEU A 112 -18.60 -2.86 -4.29
CA LEU A 112 -17.87 -3.31 -3.10
C LEU A 112 -18.81 -3.67 -1.95
N GLY A 113 -19.96 -2.99 -1.86
CA GLY A 113 -20.76 -2.99 -0.65
C GLY A 113 -20.05 -2.24 0.49
N SER A 114 -20.57 -2.38 1.69
CA SER A 114 -19.98 -1.75 2.88
C SER A 114 -18.53 -2.14 3.07
N MET A 115 -17.66 -1.15 3.32
CA MET A 115 -16.22 -1.33 3.52
C MET A 115 -15.79 -0.94 4.93
N ASN A 116 -14.87 -1.71 5.50
CA ASN A 116 -14.30 -1.48 6.84
C ASN A 116 -12.90 -0.83 6.77
N ILE A 117 -12.42 -0.50 5.58
CA ILE A 117 -11.14 0.16 5.32
C ILE A 117 -11.36 1.46 4.54
N PRO A 118 -10.54 2.50 4.78
CA PRO A 118 -10.55 3.72 3.99
C PRO A 118 -10.19 3.47 2.52
N LEU A 119 -10.94 4.11 1.59
CA LEU A 119 -10.59 4.20 0.18
C LEU A 119 -10.09 5.62 -0.11
N LEU A 120 -8.80 5.75 -0.40
CA LEU A 120 -8.09 7.01 -0.63
C LEU A 120 -8.19 7.40 -2.10
N ALA A 121 -8.58 8.65 -2.36
CA ALA A 121 -8.68 9.21 -3.70
C ALA A 121 -7.41 9.99 -4.05
N ASP A 122 -6.48 9.35 -4.76
CA ASP A 122 -5.27 9.99 -5.27
C ASP A 122 -5.52 10.64 -6.65
N LEU A 123 -6.52 11.50 -6.73
CA LEU A 123 -6.97 12.13 -7.99
C LEU A 123 -5.86 12.93 -8.68
N THR A 124 -4.92 13.47 -7.92
CA THR A 124 -3.76 14.20 -8.46
C THR A 124 -2.62 13.28 -8.89
N GLN A 125 -2.72 11.98 -8.62
CA GLN A 125 -1.70 10.97 -8.91
C GLN A 125 -0.37 11.19 -8.16
N SER A 126 -0.33 12.14 -7.23
CA SER A 126 0.90 12.50 -6.50
C SER A 126 1.36 11.38 -5.57
N VAL A 127 0.42 10.72 -4.89
CA VAL A 127 0.74 9.61 -3.97
C VAL A 127 1.23 8.40 -4.75
N SER A 128 0.53 8.02 -5.82
CA SER A 128 0.94 6.91 -6.70
C SER A 128 2.33 7.16 -7.32
N ARG A 129 2.63 8.41 -7.69
CA ARG A 129 3.95 8.79 -8.20
C ARG A 129 5.02 8.71 -7.11
N ASP A 130 4.77 9.26 -5.93
CA ASP A 130 5.72 9.24 -4.81
C ASP A 130 6.04 7.82 -4.33
N TYR A 131 5.06 6.93 -4.38
CA TYR A 131 5.24 5.51 -4.06
C TYR A 131 5.77 4.67 -5.24
N GLY A 132 6.01 5.27 -6.40
CA GLY A 132 6.60 4.60 -7.57
C GLY A 132 5.69 3.57 -8.22
N VAL A 133 4.39 3.70 -8.08
CA VAL A 133 3.39 2.77 -8.64
C VAL A 133 2.54 3.38 -9.75
N LEU A 134 2.75 4.64 -10.11
CA LEU A 134 1.98 5.29 -11.18
C LEU A 134 2.41 4.74 -12.55
N LYS A 135 1.45 4.23 -13.30
CA LYS A 135 1.58 3.91 -14.72
C LYS A 135 1.25 5.19 -15.51
N GLU A 136 2.31 5.96 -15.83
CA GLU A 136 2.20 7.33 -16.35
C GLU A 136 1.43 7.43 -17.68
N ASP A 137 1.53 6.41 -18.54
CA ASP A 137 0.87 6.36 -19.85
C ASP A 137 -0.65 6.14 -19.76
N GLU A 138 -1.14 5.55 -18.65
CA GLU A 138 -2.56 5.29 -18.43
C GLU A 138 -3.15 6.10 -17.28
N GLY A 139 -2.32 6.72 -16.43
CA GLY A 139 -2.74 7.51 -15.27
C GLY A 139 -3.36 6.70 -14.15
N ILE A 140 -3.06 5.39 -14.08
CA ILE A 140 -3.55 4.45 -13.07
C ILE A 140 -2.41 3.90 -12.22
N ALA A 141 -2.71 3.28 -11.10
CA ALA A 141 -1.70 2.66 -10.26
C ALA A 141 -1.51 1.17 -10.60
N TYR A 142 -0.25 0.70 -10.59
CA TYR A 142 0.05 -0.72 -10.44
C TYR A 142 -0.44 -1.23 -9.07
N ARG A 143 -0.48 -2.56 -8.90
CA ARG A 143 -0.85 -3.19 -7.64
C ARG A 143 0.31 -3.15 -6.64
N GLY A 144 0.62 -1.95 -6.14
CA GLY A 144 1.60 -1.76 -5.08
C GLY A 144 1.03 -2.03 -3.70
N LEU A 145 1.82 -2.65 -2.82
CA LEU A 145 1.52 -2.82 -1.41
C LEU A 145 2.75 -2.48 -0.59
N PHE A 146 2.55 -1.68 0.44
CA PHE A 146 3.61 -1.12 1.26
C PHE A 146 3.32 -1.41 2.73
N VAL A 147 4.28 -2.01 3.42
CA VAL A 147 4.23 -2.21 4.87
C VAL A 147 5.04 -1.09 5.53
N ILE A 148 4.38 -0.30 6.34
CA ILE A 148 4.95 0.85 7.05
C ILE A 148 4.83 0.56 8.55
N ASP A 149 5.91 0.74 9.32
CA ASP A 149 5.89 0.47 10.75
C ASP A 149 5.29 1.60 11.58
N ASP A 150 5.20 1.41 12.89
CA ASP A 150 4.62 2.35 13.86
C ASP A 150 5.38 3.67 13.96
N LYS A 151 6.64 3.70 13.51
CA LYS A 151 7.49 4.90 13.41
C LYS A 151 7.35 5.60 12.06
N GLY A 152 6.58 5.02 11.13
CA GLY A 152 6.39 5.51 9.77
C GLY A 152 7.54 5.18 8.82
N ILE A 153 8.36 4.17 9.14
CA ILE A 153 9.43 3.67 8.28
C ILE A 153 8.88 2.59 7.36
N LEU A 154 9.21 2.69 6.09
CA LEU A 154 8.84 1.69 5.09
C LEU A 154 9.65 0.41 5.28
N ARG A 155 8.98 -0.73 5.46
CA ARG A 155 9.61 -2.01 5.77
C ARG A 155 9.59 -2.99 4.59
N GLN A 156 8.59 -2.94 3.74
CA GLN A 156 8.43 -3.89 2.63
C GLN A 156 7.65 -3.26 1.49
N ILE A 157 7.98 -3.63 0.27
CA ILE A 157 7.32 -3.23 -0.98
C ILE A 157 7.03 -4.48 -1.79
N THR A 158 5.79 -4.63 -2.25
CA THR A 158 5.41 -5.59 -3.30
C THR A 158 4.69 -4.82 -4.40
N ILE A 159 5.07 -5.00 -5.65
CA ILE A 159 4.39 -4.41 -6.80
C ILE A 159 4.11 -5.52 -7.80
N ASN A 160 2.82 -5.81 -8.03
CA ASN A 160 2.38 -6.72 -9.09
C ASN A 160 1.91 -5.91 -10.31
N ASP A 161 2.07 -6.49 -11.49
CA ASP A 161 1.39 -6.04 -12.69
C ASP A 161 -0.13 -6.23 -12.54
N LEU A 162 -0.89 -5.57 -13.42
CA LEU A 162 -2.34 -5.40 -13.30
C LEU A 162 -3.17 -6.68 -13.15
N PRO A 163 -2.83 -7.83 -13.80
CA PRO A 163 -3.70 -9.01 -13.80
C PRO A 163 -3.63 -9.87 -12.53
N VAL A 164 -2.67 -9.63 -11.61
CA VAL A 164 -2.42 -10.52 -10.48
C VAL A 164 -2.64 -9.83 -9.14
N GLY A 165 -3.64 -10.29 -8.38
CA GLY A 165 -3.96 -9.82 -7.03
C GLY A 165 -2.94 -10.27 -5.97
N ARG A 166 -3.00 -9.64 -4.79
CA ARG A 166 -2.11 -9.88 -3.65
C ARG A 166 -2.76 -10.75 -2.60
N SER A 167 -1.95 -11.30 -1.70
CA SER A 167 -2.38 -12.20 -0.63
C SER A 167 -2.54 -11.47 0.69
N VAL A 168 -3.74 -11.55 1.29
CA VAL A 168 -4.00 -11.05 2.65
C VAL A 168 -3.20 -11.83 3.68
N ASP A 169 -3.11 -13.16 3.53
CA ASP A 169 -2.36 -14.04 4.45
C ASP A 169 -0.88 -13.68 4.49
N GLU A 170 -0.26 -13.47 3.32
CA GLU A 170 1.15 -13.09 3.24
C GLU A 170 1.39 -11.69 3.81
N THR A 171 0.47 -10.75 3.56
CA THR A 171 0.55 -9.41 4.13
C THR A 171 0.49 -9.43 5.65
N LEU A 172 -0.44 -10.21 6.22
CA LEU A 172 -0.58 -10.38 7.66
C LEU A 172 0.67 -11.04 8.27
N ARG A 173 1.17 -12.10 7.61
CA ARG A 173 2.41 -12.80 8.01
C ARG A 173 3.60 -11.85 8.08
N LEU A 174 3.77 -10.99 7.08
CA LEU A 174 4.87 -10.02 7.00
C LEU A 174 4.79 -8.99 8.13
N VAL A 175 3.62 -8.42 8.43
CA VAL A 175 3.45 -7.50 9.55
C VAL A 175 3.85 -8.18 10.86
N GLN A 176 3.37 -9.40 11.09
CA GLN A 176 3.69 -10.16 12.30
C GLN A 176 5.20 -10.47 12.41
N ALA A 177 5.85 -10.78 11.28
CA ALA A 177 7.29 -11.03 11.25
C ALA A 177 8.10 -9.77 11.61
N PHE A 178 7.76 -8.61 11.04
CA PHE A 178 8.42 -7.34 11.38
C PHE A 178 8.19 -6.97 12.85
N GLN A 179 6.97 -7.12 13.36
CA GLN A 179 6.66 -6.86 14.77
C GLN A 179 7.43 -7.80 15.71
N HIS A 180 7.58 -9.07 15.34
CA HIS A 180 8.37 -10.03 16.11
C HIS A 180 9.83 -9.60 16.19
N THR A 181 10.43 -9.26 15.04
CA THR A 181 11.81 -8.78 14.97
C THR A 181 12.03 -7.50 15.77
N ASP A 182 11.10 -6.54 15.65
CA ASP A 182 11.19 -5.27 16.37
C ASP A 182 11.10 -5.45 17.90
N LYS A 183 10.32 -6.44 18.36
CA LYS A 183 10.11 -6.71 19.77
C LYS A 183 11.21 -7.54 20.41
N HIS A 184 11.74 -8.54 19.70
CA HIS A 184 12.63 -9.56 20.26
C HIS A 184 14.09 -9.42 19.83
N GLY A 185 14.37 -8.64 18.76
CA GLY A 185 15.73 -8.54 18.19
C GLY A 185 16.19 -9.81 17.46
N GLU A 186 15.33 -10.81 17.35
CA GLU A 186 15.55 -12.05 16.62
C GLU A 186 15.22 -11.87 15.15
N VAL A 187 15.78 -12.74 14.28
CA VAL A 187 15.46 -12.68 12.85
C VAL A 187 14.54 -13.84 12.44
N CYS A 188 13.60 -13.53 11.57
CA CYS A 188 12.63 -14.49 11.06
C CYS A 188 13.18 -15.19 9.82
N PRO A 189 13.36 -16.53 9.82
CA PRO A 189 13.81 -17.26 8.63
C PRO A 189 12.75 -17.27 7.52
N ALA A 190 13.14 -17.79 6.36
CA ALA A 190 12.25 -17.91 5.21
C ALA A 190 10.96 -18.65 5.58
N GLY A 191 9.81 -18.05 5.18
CA GLY A 191 8.50 -18.65 5.45
C GLY A 191 8.06 -18.63 6.91
N TRP A 192 8.75 -17.91 7.79
CA TRP A 192 8.40 -17.81 9.22
C TRP A 192 6.93 -17.45 9.41
N LYS A 193 6.32 -18.07 10.41
CA LYS A 193 4.95 -17.79 10.88
C LYS A 193 4.95 -17.63 12.40
N PRO A 194 3.99 -16.95 12.99
CA PRO A 194 3.86 -16.87 14.44
C PRO A 194 3.89 -18.25 15.09
N GLY A 195 4.79 -18.41 16.09
CA GLY A 195 5.03 -19.68 16.78
C GLY A 195 6.09 -20.59 16.13
N SER A 196 6.65 -20.20 14.98
CA SER A 196 7.82 -20.89 14.41
C SER A 196 9.13 -20.44 15.06
N ASP A 197 10.18 -21.27 14.91
CA ASP A 197 11.50 -20.95 15.41
C ASP A 197 12.06 -19.68 14.74
N THR A 198 12.88 -18.97 15.49
CA THR A 198 13.61 -17.77 15.09
C THR A 198 15.12 -18.01 15.21
N ILE A 199 15.91 -17.10 14.65
CA ILE A 199 17.37 -17.14 14.74
C ILE A 199 17.83 -15.96 15.58
N VAL A 200 18.54 -16.24 16.66
CA VAL A 200 19.25 -15.20 17.43
C VAL A 200 20.53 -14.85 16.65
N PRO A 201 20.70 -13.61 16.19
CA PRO A 201 21.89 -13.22 15.46
C PRO A 201 23.06 -13.07 16.45
N ASP A 202 23.74 -14.18 16.75
CA ASP A 202 24.97 -14.19 17.53
C ASP A 202 26.13 -14.46 16.59
N VAL A 203 27.03 -13.48 16.49
CA VAL A 203 28.27 -13.59 15.72
C VAL A 203 29.36 -13.94 16.73
N GLN A 204 29.59 -15.22 16.94
CA GLN A 204 30.79 -15.71 17.64
C GLN A 204 31.98 -15.72 16.70
#